data_e6ee77ea83c35ea316bd71b9fd460a6a
#
_entry.id   e6ee77ea83c35ea316bd71b9fd460a6a
#
_cell.length_a   1.000
_cell.length_b   1.000
_cell.length_c   1.000
_cell.angle_alpha   90.00
_cell.angle_beta   90.00
_cell.angle_gamma   90.00
#
_symmetry.space_group_name_H-M   'P 1'
#
loop_
_entity.id
_entity.type
_entity.pdbx_description
1 polymer ?
#
loop_
_entity_poly.entity_id
_entity_poly.type
_entity_poly.pdbx_seq_one_letter_code
_entity_poly.pdbx_strand_id
1 'polypeptide(L)'
;MRATRLAAAALAALIAAPAAGWAAEDGFIRKESPHSVETTMNRLSGAVAEAGAKVFARIEHADGASLMGMELRPTTLLIFGNPQIGTPMMQSSQTMGIDLPLRVLAYEDAEGQVHVIYRDIETVAAGHGVEAETVSKAAGAMERLTDTAVAPEE
;
A
#
# COMPACT_ATOMS: atom_id res chain seq x y z
N MET A 1 67.54 -6.69 10.04
CA MET A 1 66.23 -6.42 10.69
C MET A 1 65.20 -6.07 9.60
N ARG A 2 64.31 -7.03 9.27
CA ARG A 2 63.25 -6.87 8.25
C ARG A 2 61.93 -6.72 8.97
N ALA A 3 61.29 -5.58 8.89
CA ALA A 3 59.97 -5.32 9.44
C ALA A 3 58.87 -5.73 8.43
N THR A 4 58.13 -6.76 8.75
CA THR A 4 56.98 -7.25 7.97
C THR A 4 55.75 -6.43 8.33
N ARG A 5 55.19 -5.70 7.36
CA ARG A 5 53.92 -4.97 7.52
C ARG A 5 52.78 -5.92 7.16
N LEU A 6 51.97 -6.25 8.13
CA LEU A 6 50.68 -6.95 7.94
C LEU A 6 49.63 -5.92 7.54
N ALA A 7 49.06 -6.05 6.32
CA ALA A 7 47.92 -5.29 5.87
C ALA A 7 46.65 -6.06 6.32
N ALA A 8 45.88 -5.43 7.19
CA ALA A 8 44.55 -5.92 7.57
C ALA A 8 43.53 -5.43 6.55
N ALA A 9 42.96 -6.34 5.78
CA ALA A 9 41.83 -6.07 4.90
C ALA A 9 40.53 -6.13 5.73
N ALA A 10 39.89 -4.98 5.94
CA ALA A 10 38.56 -4.93 6.55
C ALA A 10 37.49 -5.24 5.49
N LEU A 11 36.84 -6.40 5.62
CA LEU A 11 35.71 -6.82 4.80
C LEU A 11 34.46 -6.13 5.38
N ALA A 12 33.96 -5.09 4.71
CA ALA A 12 32.68 -4.49 5.07
C ALA A 12 31.55 -5.38 4.55
N ALA A 13 30.90 -6.09 5.46
CA ALA A 13 29.67 -6.83 5.18
C ALA A 13 28.51 -5.83 5.07
N LEU A 14 27.98 -5.65 3.86
CA LEU A 14 26.74 -4.90 3.61
C LEU A 14 25.58 -5.77 4.11
N ILE A 15 25.08 -5.49 5.29
CA ILE A 15 23.86 -6.13 5.81
C ILE A 15 22.67 -5.45 5.13
N ALA A 16 22.08 -6.09 4.13
CA ALA A 16 20.78 -5.71 3.61
C ALA A 16 19.73 -5.96 4.71
N ALA A 17 19.22 -4.91 5.32
CA ALA A 17 18.10 -5.00 6.24
C ALA A 17 16.84 -5.38 5.44
N PRO A 18 16.03 -6.35 5.89
CA PRO A 18 14.74 -6.61 5.27
C PRO A 18 13.87 -5.36 5.46
N ALA A 19 13.21 -4.92 4.38
CA ALA A 19 12.21 -3.86 4.43
C ALA A 19 11.03 -4.37 5.28
N ALA A 20 11.08 -4.12 6.58
CA ALA A 20 9.96 -4.35 7.47
C ALA A 20 8.90 -3.31 7.11
N GLY A 21 7.74 -3.76 6.63
CA GLY A 21 6.56 -2.92 6.48
C GLY A 21 6.27 -2.23 7.81
N TRP A 22 6.35 -0.91 7.82
CA TRP A 22 6.09 -0.10 9.01
C TRP A 22 4.58 -0.01 9.20
N ALA A 23 4.03 -0.79 10.14
CA ALA A 23 2.75 -0.46 10.74
C ALA A 23 2.99 0.81 11.56
N ALA A 24 2.58 1.95 11.04
CA ALA A 24 2.73 3.21 11.76
C ALA A 24 1.62 3.33 12.81
N GLU A 25 1.94 3.96 13.94
CA GLU A 25 1.02 4.26 15.06
C GLU A 25 -0.23 5.07 14.64
N ASP A 26 -0.32 5.50 13.37
CA ASP A 26 -1.43 6.30 12.81
C ASP A 26 -2.51 5.46 12.08
N GLY A 27 -2.45 4.13 12.12
CA GLY A 27 -3.43 3.24 11.50
C GLY A 27 -3.32 3.14 9.98
N PHE A 28 -2.17 3.54 9.39
CA PHE A 28 -1.87 3.33 7.98
C PHE A 28 -0.77 2.29 7.79
N ILE A 29 -0.90 1.49 6.74
CA ILE A 29 0.17 0.64 6.22
C ILE A 29 0.80 1.37 5.04
N ARG A 30 2.15 1.39 4.98
CA ARG A 30 2.92 2.08 3.95
C ARG A 30 3.89 1.12 3.28
N LYS A 31 4.03 1.25 1.96
CA LYS A 31 5.01 0.51 1.15
C LYS A 31 5.64 1.49 0.15
N GLU A 32 6.93 1.35 -0.10
CA GLU A 32 7.60 2.06 -1.19
C GLU A 32 7.39 1.31 -2.50
N SER A 33 7.24 2.04 -3.60
CA SER A 33 7.16 1.47 -4.94
C SER A 33 8.36 1.90 -5.77
N PRO A 34 9.03 0.98 -6.48
CA PRO A 34 10.08 1.32 -7.44
C PRO A 34 9.53 1.85 -8.76
N HIS A 35 8.21 1.92 -8.92
CA HIS A 35 7.53 2.34 -10.13
C HIS A 35 6.94 3.74 -9.98
N SER A 36 6.57 4.36 -11.13
CA SER A 36 5.76 5.58 -11.10
C SER A 36 4.39 5.33 -10.44
N VAL A 37 3.72 6.40 -9.99
CA VAL A 37 2.35 6.32 -9.45
C VAL A 37 1.40 5.65 -10.44
N GLU A 38 1.49 6.04 -11.73
CA GLU A 38 0.66 5.46 -12.79
C GLU A 38 0.88 3.96 -12.95
N THR A 39 2.14 3.52 -13.05
CA THR A 39 2.49 2.10 -13.19
C THR A 39 2.05 1.31 -11.96
N THR A 40 2.31 1.82 -10.76
CA THR A 40 1.88 1.19 -9.50
C THR A 40 0.37 0.98 -9.47
N MET A 41 -0.41 2.00 -9.86
CA MET A 41 -1.88 1.91 -9.89
C MET A 41 -2.41 1.01 -10.99
N ASN A 42 -1.74 0.93 -12.14
CA ASN A 42 -2.09 -0.01 -13.21
C ASN A 42 -1.87 -1.46 -12.74
N ARG A 43 -0.74 -1.74 -12.09
CA ARG A 43 -0.44 -3.07 -11.52
C ARG A 43 -1.45 -3.44 -10.42
N LEU A 44 -1.76 -2.50 -9.52
CA LEU A 44 -2.79 -2.71 -8.50
C LEU A 44 -4.16 -3.03 -9.11
N SER A 45 -4.58 -2.26 -10.13
CA SER A 45 -5.85 -2.48 -10.80
C SER A 45 -5.92 -3.85 -11.48
N GLY A 46 -4.83 -4.30 -12.10
CA GLY A 46 -4.70 -5.64 -12.67
C GLY A 46 -4.84 -6.73 -11.59
N ALA A 47 -4.09 -6.61 -10.50
CA ALA A 47 -4.15 -7.55 -9.38
C ALA A 47 -5.55 -7.62 -8.75
N VAL A 48 -6.24 -6.47 -8.61
CA VAL A 48 -7.63 -6.41 -8.12
C VAL A 48 -8.56 -7.19 -9.05
N ALA A 49 -8.44 -7.03 -10.36
CA ALA A 49 -9.26 -7.73 -11.34
C ALA A 49 -9.00 -9.24 -11.32
N GLU A 50 -7.73 -9.66 -11.28
CA GLU A 50 -7.33 -11.08 -11.18
C GLU A 50 -7.84 -11.74 -9.88
N ALA A 51 -7.91 -10.99 -8.78
CA ALA A 51 -8.49 -11.45 -7.51
C ALA A 51 -10.03 -11.51 -7.53
N GLY A 52 -10.68 -11.21 -8.65
CA GLY A 52 -12.15 -11.21 -8.77
C GLY A 52 -12.83 -10.08 -8.01
N ALA A 53 -12.12 -9.03 -7.67
CA ALA A 53 -12.66 -7.81 -7.09
C ALA A 53 -12.96 -6.78 -8.20
N LYS A 54 -13.79 -5.79 -7.86
CA LYS A 54 -14.19 -4.73 -8.78
C LYS A 54 -13.54 -3.40 -8.39
N VAL A 55 -12.95 -2.73 -9.37
CA VAL A 55 -12.58 -1.32 -9.26
C VAL A 55 -13.85 -0.47 -9.44
N PHE A 56 -14.19 0.34 -8.44
CA PHE A 56 -15.34 1.26 -8.48
C PHE A 56 -14.95 2.62 -9.00
N ALA A 57 -13.75 3.12 -8.62
CA ALA A 57 -13.25 4.39 -9.07
C ALA A 57 -11.72 4.42 -9.01
N ARG A 58 -11.14 5.20 -9.91
CA ARG A 58 -9.75 5.68 -9.86
C ARG A 58 -9.80 7.20 -9.94
N ILE A 59 -9.21 7.87 -8.98
CA ILE A 59 -9.27 9.31 -8.82
C ILE A 59 -7.86 9.88 -8.92
N GLU A 60 -7.62 10.64 -9.99
CA GLU A 60 -6.35 11.34 -10.24
C GLU A 60 -6.41 12.72 -9.57
N HIS A 61 -5.90 12.83 -8.35
CA HIS A 61 -5.96 14.09 -7.60
C HIS A 61 -5.13 15.20 -8.24
N ALA A 62 -4.01 14.85 -8.89
CA ALA A 62 -3.16 15.80 -9.61
C ALA A 62 -3.90 16.46 -10.78
N ASP A 63 -4.74 15.71 -11.51
CA ASP A 63 -5.57 16.25 -12.58
C ASP A 63 -6.59 17.26 -12.03
N GLY A 64 -7.20 16.93 -10.90
CA GLY A 64 -8.11 17.83 -10.21
C GLY A 64 -7.45 19.16 -9.80
N ALA A 65 -6.22 19.09 -9.31
CA ALA A 65 -5.42 20.28 -8.96
C ALA A 65 -5.13 21.12 -10.21
N SER A 66 -4.72 20.49 -11.32
CA SER A 66 -4.43 21.14 -12.59
C SER A 66 -5.62 21.90 -13.15
N LEU A 67 -6.83 21.35 -13.03
CA LEU A 67 -8.07 22.03 -13.45
C LEU A 67 -8.31 23.33 -12.68
N MET A 68 -7.77 23.45 -11.47
CA MET A 68 -7.86 24.64 -10.63
C MET A 68 -6.65 25.57 -10.76
N GLY A 69 -5.71 25.26 -11.68
CA GLY A 69 -4.47 26.01 -11.84
C GLY A 69 -3.47 25.81 -10.69
N MET A 70 -3.59 24.72 -9.94
CA MET A 70 -2.71 24.35 -8.85
C MET A 70 -1.81 23.17 -9.24
N GLU A 71 -0.62 23.10 -8.63
CA GLU A 71 0.29 21.98 -8.82
C GLU A 71 0.15 20.97 -7.67
N LEU A 72 0.04 19.70 -8.02
CA LEU A 72 0.11 18.58 -7.10
C LEU A 72 0.96 17.49 -7.77
N ARG A 73 1.91 16.93 -7.02
CA ARG A 73 2.66 15.76 -7.50
C ARG A 73 1.71 14.60 -7.79
N PRO A 74 2.11 13.63 -8.63
CA PRO A 74 1.30 12.46 -8.92
C PRO A 74 0.69 11.87 -7.65
N THR A 75 -0.63 11.82 -7.59
CA THR A 75 -1.40 11.35 -6.43
C THR A 75 -2.69 10.73 -6.95
N THR A 76 -2.83 9.41 -6.79
CA THR A 76 -3.94 8.63 -7.33
C THR A 76 -4.57 7.75 -6.25
N LEU A 77 -5.88 7.80 -6.11
CA LEU A 77 -6.66 6.93 -5.23
C LEU A 77 -7.40 5.87 -6.04
N LEU A 78 -7.21 4.59 -5.67
CA LEU A 78 -8.01 3.49 -6.19
C LEU A 78 -9.02 3.03 -5.15
N ILE A 79 -10.28 2.92 -5.56
CA ILE A 79 -11.41 2.45 -4.75
C ILE A 79 -11.90 1.14 -5.34
N PHE A 80 -11.85 0.07 -4.56
CA PHE A 80 -12.19 -1.26 -5.04
C PHE A 80 -12.75 -2.15 -3.92
N GLY A 81 -13.37 -3.26 -4.29
CA GLY A 81 -13.90 -4.20 -3.31
C GLY A 81 -14.52 -5.43 -3.94
N ASN A 82 -14.82 -6.38 -3.06
CA ASN A 82 -15.54 -7.60 -3.39
C ASN A 82 -16.69 -7.77 -2.39
N PRO A 83 -17.95 -7.80 -2.83
CA PRO A 83 -19.11 -7.98 -1.94
C PRO A 83 -19.02 -9.24 -1.08
N GLN A 84 -18.41 -10.32 -1.58
CA GLN A 84 -18.22 -11.55 -0.81
C GLN A 84 -17.33 -11.36 0.42
N ILE A 85 -16.45 -10.34 0.39
CA ILE A 85 -15.56 -9.98 1.50
C ILE A 85 -16.18 -8.87 2.35
N GLY A 86 -16.72 -7.83 1.71
CA GLY A 86 -17.25 -6.65 2.42
C GLY A 86 -18.60 -6.90 3.12
N THR A 87 -19.49 -7.71 2.55
CA THR A 87 -20.82 -7.93 3.12
C THR A 87 -20.77 -8.56 4.51
N PRO A 88 -19.97 -9.60 4.79
CA PRO A 88 -19.88 -10.16 6.15
C PRO A 88 -19.43 -9.13 7.20
N MET A 89 -18.51 -8.22 6.85
CA MET A 89 -18.10 -7.14 7.75
C MET A 89 -19.26 -6.20 8.08
N MET A 90 -20.05 -5.81 7.06
CA MET A 90 -21.26 -4.98 7.27
C MET A 90 -22.41 -5.71 7.96
N GLN A 91 -22.51 -7.04 7.80
CA GLN A 91 -23.46 -7.85 8.56
C GLN A 91 -23.10 -7.91 10.05
N SER A 92 -21.81 -7.92 10.37
CA SER A 92 -21.31 -7.83 11.73
C SER A 92 -21.54 -6.43 12.31
N SER A 93 -21.27 -5.38 11.54
CA SER A 93 -21.54 -3.98 11.91
C SER A 93 -21.83 -3.15 10.66
N GLN A 94 -23.06 -2.63 10.52
CA GLN A 94 -23.45 -1.84 9.35
C GLN A 94 -22.62 -0.56 9.20
N THR A 95 -22.07 -0.04 10.31
CA THR A 95 -21.21 1.16 10.29
C THR A 95 -19.92 0.95 9.54
N MET A 96 -19.45 -0.30 9.33
CA MET A 96 -18.34 -0.62 8.44
C MET A 96 -18.51 -0.08 7.01
N GLY A 97 -19.77 0.14 6.58
CA GLY A 97 -20.05 0.70 5.26
C GLY A 97 -19.48 2.09 5.00
N ILE A 98 -19.11 2.86 6.04
CA ILE A 98 -18.45 4.16 5.87
C ILE A 98 -16.98 4.03 5.43
N ASP A 99 -16.32 2.93 5.82
CA ASP A 99 -14.93 2.64 5.50
C ASP A 99 -14.77 1.70 4.30
N LEU A 100 -15.86 1.12 3.82
CA LEU A 100 -15.92 0.32 2.59
C LEU A 100 -16.52 1.16 1.43
N PRO A 101 -16.11 0.91 0.16
CA PRO A 101 -15.10 -0.04 -0.33
C PRO A 101 -13.68 0.29 0.14
N LEU A 102 -12.76 -0.69 -0.01
CA LEU A 102 -11.34 -0.51 0.30
C LEU A 102 -10.70 0.57 -0.58
N ARG A 103 -9.72 1.28 -0.03
CA ARG A 103 -9.04 2.39 -0.69
C ARG A 103 -7.53 2.26 -0.54
N VAL A 104 -6.82 2.49 -1.65
CA VAL A 104 -5.36 2.54 -1.70
C VAL A 104 -4.96 3.83 -2.41
N LEU A 105 -4.07 4.61 -1.80
CA LEU A 105 -3.48 5.81 -2.38
C LEU A 105 -2.05 5.48 -2.80
N ALA A 106 -1.66 5.84 -4.04
CA ALA A 106 -0.27 6.00 -4.41
C ALA A 106 0.04 7.47 -4.63
N TYR A 107 1.20 7.91 -4.14
CA TYR A 107 1.63 9.30 -4.30
C TYR A 107 3.15 9.40 -4.38
N GLU A 108 3.63 10.44 -5.04
CA GLU A 108 5.05 10.79 -5.11
C GLU A 108 5.35 11.88 -4.07
N ASP A 109 6.36 11.66 -3.25
CA ASP A 109 6.81 12.62 -2.24
C ASP A 109 7.71 13.72 -2.83
N ALA A 110 8.23 14.61 -1.98
CA ALA A 110 9.07 15.72 -2.39
C ALA A 110 10.46 15.27 -2.91
N GLU A 111 10.89 14.09 -2.53
CA GLU A 111 12.13 13.44 -2.90
C GLU A 111 12.00 12.62 -4.19
N GLY A 112 10.77 12.50 -4.75
CA GLY A 112 10.47 11.70 -5.94
C GLY A 112 10.26 10.21 -5.64
N GLN A 113 10.18 9.83 -4.38
CA GLN A 113 9.87 8.45 -3.99
C GLN A 113 8.37 8.22 -4.06
N VAL A 114 7.97 7.12 -4.69
CA VAL A 114 6.57 6.70 -4.76
C VAL A 114 6.21 5.82 -3.57
N HIS A 115 5.12 6.16 -2.91
CA HIS A 115 4.57 5.45 -1.77
C HIS A 115 3.18 4.93 -2.07
N VAL A 116 2.86 3.76 -1.54
CA VAL A 116 1.52 3.18 -1.48
C VAL A 116 1.08 3.17 -0.03
N ILE A 117 -0.07 3.77 0.26
CA ILE A 117 -0.64 3.78 1.61
C ILE A 117 -2.09 3.33 1.60
N TYR A 118 -2.50 2.66 2.67
CA TYR A 118 -3.87 2.27 2.91
C TYR A 118 -4.14 2.14 4.41
N ARG A 119 -5.41 2.21 4.78
CA ARG A 119 -5.83 2.00 6.18
C ARG A 119 -5.64 0.55 6.56
N ASP A 120 -5.09 0.32 7.75
CA ASP A 120 -5.12 -1.00 8.36
C ASP A 120 -6.58 -1.38 8.67
N ILE A 121 -7.10 -2.32 7.89
CA ILE A 121 -8.51 -2.71 7.96
C ILE A 121 -8.85 -3.43 9.29
N GLU A 122 -7.88 -4.05 9.95
CA GLU A 122 -8.09 -4.67 11.26
C GLU A 122 -8.31 -3.60 12.32
N THR A 123 -7.50 -2.53 12.30
CA THR A 123 -7.68 -1.37 13.20
C THR A 123 -9.01 -0.67 12.93
N VAL A 124 -9.37 -0.47 11.66
CA VAL A 124 -10.66 0.12 11.26
C VAL A 124 -11.82 -0.73 11.79
N ALA A 125 -11.79 -2.03 11.55
CA ALA A 125 -12.85 -2.96 11.94
C ALA A 125 -13.03 -3.04 13.47
N ALA A 126 -11.93 -3.01 14.22
CA ALA A 126 -11.97 -2.95 15.68
C ALA A 126 -12.72 -1.72 16.18
N GLY A 127 -12.56 -0.56 15.51
CA GLY A 127 -13.30 0.66 15.79
C GLY A 127 -14.81 0.53 15.58
N HIS A 128 -15.25 -0.41 14.76
CA HIS A 128 -16.65 -0.73 14.50
C HIS A 128 -17.16 -1.93 15.34
N GLY A 129 -16.31 -2.52 16.18
CA GLY A 129 -16.64 -3.71 16.95
C GLY A 129 -16.75 -4.99 16.11
N VAL A 130 -16.09 -5.04 14.95
CA VAL A 130 -16.02 -6.21 14.08
C VAL A 130 -14.83 -7.08 14.48
N GLU A 131 -15.07 -8.37 14.68
CA GLU A 131 -14.04 -9.33 15.10
C GLU A 131 -12.96 -9.54 14.04
N ALA A 132 -11.71 -9.72 14.48
CA ALA A 132 -10.53 -9.87 13.61
C ALA A 132 -10.68 -11.03 12.61
N GLU A 133 -11.33 -12.14 12.99
CA GLU A 133 -11.58 -13.27 12.10
C GLU A 133 -12.41 -12.86 10.86
N THR A 134 -13.40 -11.98 11.04
CA THR A 134 -14.27 -11.51 9.96
C THR A 134 -13.50 -10.67 8.93
N VAL A 135 -12.46 -9.93 9.37
CA VAL A 135 -11.67 -9.05 8.49
C VAL A 135 -10.40 -9.68 7.94
N SER A 136 -9.95 -10.81 8.46
CA SER A 136 -8.68 -11.45 8.12
C SER A 136 -8.48 -11.66 6.61
N LYS A 137 -9.55 -12.02 5.89
CA LYS A 137 -9.53 -12.17 4.42
C LYS A 137 -9.29 -10.85 3.70
N ALA A 138 -9.89 -9.76 4.19
CA ALA A 138 -9.70 -8.42 3.62
C ALA A 138 -8.28 -7.92 3.89
N ALA A 139 -7.77 -8.08 5.11
CA ALA A 139 -6.39 -7.72 5.47
C ALA A 139 -5.38 -8.46 4.60
N GLY A 140 -5.47 -9.80 4.51
CA GLY A 140 -4.58 -10.59 3.68
C GLY A 140 -4.72 -10.30 2.17
N ALA A 141 -5.90 -9.91 1.68
CA ALA A 141 -6.08 -9.49 0.30
C ALA A 141 -5.37 -8.14 0.05
N MET A 142 -5.55 -7.16 0.94
CA MET A 142 -4.88 -5.85 0.84
C MET A 142 -3.36 -5.99 0.79
N GLU A 143 -2.80 -6.81 1.67
CA GLU A 143 -1.36 -7.08 1.72
C GLU A 143 -0.86 -7.63 0.37
N ARG A 144 -1.46 -8.73 -0.12
CA ARG A 144 -1.05 -9.36 -1.39
C ARG A 144 -1.22 -8.43 -2.61
N LEU A 145 -2.34 -7.73 -2.70
CA LEU A 145 -2.62 -6.83 -3.83
C LEU A 145 -1.61 -5.69 -3.89
N THR A 146 -1.29 -5.10 -2.74
CA THR A 146 -0.32 -4.01 -2.67
C THR A 146 1.11 -4.51 -2.84
N ASP A 147 1.48 -5.71 -2.37
CA ASP A 147 2.77 -6.34 -2.65
C ASP A 147 2.96 -6.56 -4.15
N THR A 148 1.93 -7.07 -4.84
CA THR A 148 1.97 -7.24 -6.31
C THR A 148 2.16 -5.89 -7.01
N ALA A 149 1.52 -4.84 -6.53
CA ALA A 149 1.62 -3.51 -7.13
C ALA A 149 3.03 -2.91 -7.03
N VAL A 150 3.74 -3.15 -5.90
CA VAL A 150 5.07 -2.59 -5.64
C VAL A 150 6.21 -3.55 -5.93
N ALA A 151 5.94 -4.78 -6.38
CA ALA A 151 6.99 -5.75 -6.70
C ALA A 151 7.92 -5.20 -7.79
N PRO A 152 9.25 -5.30 -7.66
CA PRO A 152 10.18 -4.90 -8.70
C PRO A 152 9.93 -5.69 -9.99
N GLU A 153 10.37 -5.13 -11.13
CA GLU A 153 10.40 -5.88 -12.40
C GLU A 153 11.50 -6.93 -12.33
N GLU A 154 11.19 -8.16 -12.80
CA GLU A 154 12.16 -9.26 -12.91
C GLU A 154 13.09 -9.05 -14.12
#